data_52f97592baf01842a36927e26750949f
#
_entry.id   52f97592baf01842a36927e26750949f
#
_cell.length_a   1.000
_cell.length_b   1.000
_cell.length_c   1.000
_cell.angle_alpha   90.00
_cell.angle_beta   90.00
_cell.angle_gamma   90.00
#
_symmetry.space_group_name_H-M   'P 1'
#
loop_
_entity.id
_entity.type
_entity.pdbx_description
1 polymer ?
#
loop_
_entity_poly.entity_id
_entity_poly.type
_entity_poly.pdbx_seq_one_letter_code
_entity_poly.pdbx_strand_id
1 'polypeptide(L)'
;MRPAAQPPPLLRVLSRAIAAPSPSPSRALHATACKAANVAPALGTGPPPEPPIATVRNAKERIERRRRQAEMLKQAKVIRNAKDGKTTTVRKRFWKEVTVKEVDGALQVCLDTRPLRHPQTKKIIPLPLSKPNLAFAIALEWDSLTSTSQATKQHLIPLTSLVCRALDIEDSDADRAPRALKLREQITTTAMRYLDTDSLLCWVPPAGEYDRRNDAGESLRDVQKRTADDVVSFMTTHVWPGIRLEPVLDEGAIIPRKQADGVREVVQGWVSGLTAWEMAGLERAVLAGKSLVAAARLVTEWTEGPGRRPDLSGDAKFGADEAARVVSLEVDWQAMQWGEVEDTHDVNHEDVRRQLGSVVLLVSGTGETAHM
;
A
#
# COMPACT_ATOMS: atom_id res chain seq x y z
N MET A 1 -68.09 59.80 8.07
CA MET A 1 -68.67 58.48 8.35
C MET A 1 -67.97 57.44 7.51
N ARG A 2 -67.11 56.63 8.13
CA ARG A 2 -66.46 55.48 7.49
C ARG A 2 -67.18 54.22 7.98
N PRO A 3 -67.51 53.25 7.12
CA PRO A 3 -68.11 52.00 7.58
C PRO A 3 -66.98 51.01 8.04
N ALA A 4 -67.33 50.26 9.05
CA ALA A 4 -66.47 49.29 9.75
C ALA A 4 -66.13 48.13 8.85
N ALA A 5 -64.83 47.70 8.97
CA ALA A 5 -64.27 46.51 8.31
C ALA A 5 -64.76 45.23 9.01
N GLN A 6 -65.27 44.28 8.24
CA GLN A 6 -65.63 42.93 8.71
C GLN A 6 -64.32 42.08 8.89
N PRO A 7 -64.30 41.20 9.89
CA PRO A 7 -63.15 40.27 10.07
C PRO A 7 -63.22 39.10 9.06
N PRO A 8 -62.10 38.56 8.65
CA PRO A 8 -62.02 37.45 7.72
C PRO A 8 -62.48 36.12 8.37
N PRO A 9 -62.92 35.16 7.57
CA PRO A 9 -63.45 33.89 8.08
C PRO A 9 -62.30 32.99 8.55
N LEU A 10 -62.52 32.36 9.71
CA LEU A 10 -61.63 31.37 10.31
C LEU A 10 -61.44 30.14 9.36
N LEU A 11 -60.22 29.92 8.85
CA LEU A 11 -59.85 28.70 8.19
C LEU A 11 -59.88 27.55 9.21
N ARG A 12 -60.79 26.62 9.02
CA ARG A 12 -60.83 25.33 9.70
C ARG A 12 -59.65 24.50 9.25
N VAL A 13 -58.62 24.41 10.08
CA VAL A 13 -57.49 23.45 9.91
C VAL A 13 -58.05 22.07 10.23
N LEU A 14 -58.25 21.27 9.19
CA LEU A 14 -58.48 19.83 9.31
C LEU A 14 -57.20 19.18 9.78
N SER A 15 -57.12 18.85 11.05
CA SER A 15 -56.07 18.01 11.64
C SER A 15 -56.18 16.62 11.03
N ARG A 16 -55.37 16.38 10.02
CA ARG A 16 -55.13 15.04 9.49
C ARG A 16 -54.28 14.31 10.50
N ALA A 17 -54.86 13.37 11.25
CA ALA A 17 -54.12 12.46 12.12
C ALA A 17 -53.13 11.67 11.28
N ILE A 18 -51.85 11.97 11.48
CA ILE A 18 -50.76 11.17 10.93
C ILE A 18 -50.73 9.88 11.75
N ALA A 19 -51.16 8.79 11.14
CA ALA A 19 -50.98 7.46 11.72
C ALA A 19 -49.50 7.21 11.94
N ALA A 20 -49.11 6.90 13.16
CA ALA A 20 -47.76 6.51 13.51
C ALA A 20 -47.36 5.27 12.67
N PRO A 21 -46.15 5.23 12.09
CA PRO A 21 -45.69 4.04 11.41
C PRO A 21 -45.59 2.89 12.43
N SER A 22 -46.20 1.77 12.09
CA SER A 22 -46.04 0.52 12.84
C SER A 22 -44.57 0.16 12.93
N PRO A 23 -44.05 -0.29 14.09
CA PRO A 23 -42.68 -0.67 14.25
C PRO A 23 -42.38 -1.85 13.30
N SER A 24 -41.48 -1.64 12.37
CA SER A 24 -40.89 -2.73 11.58
C SER A 24 -40.32 -3.78 12.54
N PRO A 25 -40.48 -5.09 12.26
CA PRO A 25 -39.91 -6.10 13.10
C PRO A 25 -38.39 -5.92 13.07
N SER A 26 -37.82 -5.44 14.17
CA SER A 26 -36.39 -5.44 14.39
C SER A 26 -35.93 -6.90 14.30
N ARG A 27 -35.09 -7.20 13.31
CA ARG A 27 -34.36 -8.45 13.30
C ARG A 27 -33.62 -8.55 14.64
N ALA A 28 -34.10 -9.41 15.52
CA ALA A 28 -33.37 -9.77 16.71
C ALA A 28 -32.01 -10.32 16.24
N LEU A 29 -30.95 -9.59 16.53
CA LEU A 29 -29.63 -10.17 16.49
C LEU A 29 -29.67 -11.33 17.48
N HIS A 30 -29.64 -12.55 16.96
CA HIS A 30 -29.42 -13.72 17.80
C HIS A 30 -28.08 -13.48 18.49
N ALA A 31 -28.14 -13.04 19.74
CA ALA A 31 -27.06 -13.22 20.66
C ALA A 31 -26.92 -14.73 20.81
N THR A 32 -26.08 -15.35 19.98
CA THR A 32 -25.50 -16.63 20.32
C THR A 32 -24.90 -16.38 21.69
N ALA A 33 -25.48 -17.01 22.72
CA ALA A 33 -24.87 -17.02 24.04
C ALA A 33 -23.41 -17.42 23.79
N CYS A 34 -22.49 -16.46 23.94
CA CYS A 34 -21.08 -16.80 24.04
C CYS A 34 -21.02 -17.81 25.15
N LYS A 35 -20.87 -19.10 24.83
CA LYS A 35 -20.31 -20.03 25.77
C LYS A 35 -18.99 -19.36 26.12
N ALA A 36 -18.95 -18.75 27.30
CA ALA A 36 -17.72 -18.22 27.83
C ALA A 36 -16.74 -19.37 27.65
N ALA A 37 -15.78 -19.21 26.74
CA ALA A 37 -14.65 -20.09 26.75
C ALA A 37 -14.19 -20.02 28.21
N ASN A 38 -14.17 -21.14 28.88
CA ASN A 38 -13.54 -21.25 30.20
C ASN A 38 -12.07 -20.96 29.94
N VAL A 39 -11.74 -19.69 29.85
CA VAL A 39 -10.38 -19.22 29.95
C VAL A 39 -10.08 -19.47 31.43
N ALA A 40 -9.44 -20.59 31.67
CA ALA A 40 -8.84 -20.82 33.00
C ALA A 40 -8.01 -19.56 33.26
N PRO A 41 -8.22 -18.85 34.39
CA PRO A 41 -7.40 -17.70 34.68
C PRO A 41 -5.96 -18.18 34.70
N ALA A 42 -5.10 -17.60 33.89
CA ALA A 42 -3.68 -17.86 33.91
C ALA A 42 -3.15 -17.30 35.24
N LEU A 43 -3.29 -18.08 36.30
CA LEU A 43 -2.72 -17.83 37.61
C LEU A 43 -1.26 -18.29 37.58
N GLY A 44 -0.44 -17.64 36.75
CA GLY A 44 0.97 -17.98 36.67
C GLY A 44 1.74 -16.89 35.96
N THR A 45 2.78 -16.40 36.61
CA THR A 45 3.83 -15.55 36.09
C THR A 45 4.82 -16.36 35.22
N GLY A 46 4.35 -17.41 34.54
CA GLY A 46 5.18 -18.24 33.65
C GLY A 46 5.27 -17.69 32.24
N PRO A 47 6.27 -18.10 31.47
CA PRO A 47 6.38 -17.75 30.07
C PRO A 47 5.14 -18.22 29.29
N PRO A 48 4.73 -17.52 28.23
CA PRO A 48 3.62 -17.96 27.39
C PRO A 48 3.88 -19.37 26.85
N PRO A 49 2.82 -20.18 26.60
CA PRO A 49 2.99 -21.53 26.09
C PRO A 49 3.72 -21.50 24.73
N GLU A 50 4.60 -22.48 24.53
CA GLU A 50 5.29 -22.59 23.24
C GLU A 50 4.30 -22.69 22.09
N PRO A 51 4.59 -22.01 20.96
CA PRO A 51 3.74 -22.10 19.79
C PRO A 51 3.72 -23.54 19.25
N PRO A 52 2.61 -23.99 18.67
CA PRO A 52 2.57 -25.31 18.07
C PRO A 52 3.58 -25.40 16.93
N ILE A 53 4.55 -26.31 17.06
CA ILE A 53 5.55 -26.54 16.01
C ILE A 53 4.84 -27.07 14.75
N ALA A 54 4.93 -26.32 13.67
CA ALA A 54 4.41 -26.73 12.38
C ALA A 54 5.24 -27.92 11.84
N THR A 55 4.75 -29.12 11.99
CA THR A 55 5.40 -30.31 11.44
C THR A 55 5.22 -30.38 9.92
N VAL A 56 6.15 -31.06 9.24
CA VAL A 56 6.09 -31.32 7.77
C VAL A 56 4.74 -31.92 7.34
N ARG A 57 4.07 -32.63 8.26
CA ARG A 57 2.71 -33.18 8.06
C ARG A 57 1.70 -32.05 7.85
N ASN A 58 1.78 -30.98 8.62
CA ASN A 58 0.90 -29.81 8.50
C ASN A 58 1.08 -29.10 7.15
N ALA A 59 2.30 -29.06 6.61
CA ALA A 59 2.57 -28.45 5.31
C ALA A 59 1.87 -29.20 4.17
N LYS A 60 1.86 -30.53 4.19
CA LYS A 60 1.12 -31.34 3.19
C LYS A 60 -0.39 -31.13 3.31
N GLU A 61 -0.92 -31.12 4.52
CA GLU A 61 -2.34 -30.89 4.78
C GLU A 61 -2.76 -29.47 4.35
N ARG A 62 -1.88 -28.47 4.52
CA ARG A 62 -2.07 -27.09 4.02
C ARG A 62 -2.19 -27.04 2.51
N ILE A 63 -1.29 -27.72 1.78
CA ILE A 63 -1.31 -27.79 0.31
C ILE A 63 -2.58 -28.47 -0.18
N GLU A 64 -2.98 -29.57 0.47
CA GLU A 64 -4.21 -30.28 0.10
C GLU A 64 -5.46 -29.45 0.38
N ARG A 65 -5.50 -28.70 1.48
CA ARG A 65 -6.60 -27.79 1.80
C ARG A 65 -6.70 -26.68 0.74
N ARG A 66 -5.58 -26.04 0.37
CA ARG A 66 -5.55 -25.04 -0.70
C ARG A 66 -6.03 -25.60 -2.04
N ARG A 67 -5.63 -26.81 -2.39
CA ARG A 67 -6.14 -27.49 -3.59
C ARG A 67 -7.65 -27.70 -3.54
N ARG A 68 -8.19 -28.21 -2.44
CA ARG A 68 -9.64 -28.40 -2.25
C ARG A 68 -10.40 -27.08 -2.30
N GLN A 69 -9.88 -26.02 -1.68
CA GLN A 69 -10.49 -24.68 -1.75
C GLN A 69 -10.48 -24.13 -3.19
N ALA A 70 -9.38 -24.28 -3.92
CA ALA A 70 -9.28 -23.86 -5.31
C ALA A 70 -10.27 -24.63 -6.20
N GLU A 71 -10.45 -25.92 -5.97
CA GLU A 71 -11.43 -26.75 -6.69
C GLU A 71 -12.87 -26.34 -6.35
N MET A 72 -13.18 -26.11 -5.08
CA MET A 72 -14.51 -25.62 -4.67
C MET A 72 -14.82 -24.24 -5.26
N LEU A 73 -13.85 -23.35 -5.31
CA LEU A 73 -14.00 -22.03 -5.94
C LEU A 73 -14.22 -22.15 -7.45
N LYS A 74 -13.54 -23.10 -8.13
CA LYS A 74 -13.77 -23.39 -9.55
C LYS A 74 -15.20 -23.91 -9.76
N GLN A 75 -15.63 -24.88 -8.94
CA GLN A 75 -16.98 -25.44 -9.02
C GLN A 75 -18.06 -24.40 -8.70
N ALA A 76 -17.86 -23.57 -7.68
CA ALA A 76 -18.77 -22.48 -7.34
C ALA A 76 -18.90 -21.45 -8.48
N LYS A 77 -17.80 -21.14 -9.18
CA LYS A 77 -17.83 -20.31 -10.39
C LYS A 77 -18.66 -20.95 -11.51
N VAL A 78 -18.50 -22.26 -11.74
CA VAL A 78 -19.26 -22.98 -12.76
C VAL A 78 -20.75 -23.01 -12.43
N ILE A 79 -21.10 -23.30 -11.18
CA ILE A 79 -22.49 -23.35 -10.71
C ILE A 79 -23.16 -21.95 -10.76
N ARG A 80 -22.44 -20.90 -10.39
CA ARG A 80 -22.95 -19.52 -10.46
C ARG A 80 -23.18 -19.08 -11.92
N ASN A 81 -22.27 -19.43 -12.81
CA ASN A 81 -22.42 -19.14 -14.24
C ASN A 81 -23.55 -19.93 -14.90
N ALA A 82 -23.86 -21.13 -14.39
CA ALA A 82 -24.96 -21.96 -14.87
C ALA A 82 -26.35 -21.49 -14.37
N LYS A 83 -26.43 -20.90 -13.16
CA LYS A 83 -27.68 -20.40 -12.60
C LYS A 83 -28.18 -19.10 -13.23
N ASP A 84 -27.30 -18.23 -13.68
CA ASP A 84 -27.65 -16.92 -14.19
C ASP A 84 -28.08 -16.90 -15.68
N GLY A 85 -28.11 -18.07 -16.36
CA GLY A 85 -28.55 -18.19 -17.77
C GLY A 85 -27.79 -17.27 -18.75
N LYS A 86 -26.97 -16.37 -18.24
CA LYS A 86 -26.02 -15.55 -18.95
C LYS A 86 -24.67 -16.21 -18.77
N THR A 87 -24.23 -16.95 -19.79
CA THR A 87 -22.81 -17.21 -20.00
C THR A 87 -22.14 -15.84 -20.04
N THR A 88 -21.76 -15.31 -18.89
CA THR A 88 -20.72 -14.29 -18.83
C THR A 88 -19.45 -15.04 -19.22
N THR A 89 -19.31 -15.26 -20.53
CA THR A 89 -18.05 -15.61 -21.14
C THR A 89 -17.09 -14.57 -20.60
N VAL A 90 -16.20 -14.98 -19.68
CA VAL A 90 -15.08 -14.16 -19.24
C VAL A 90 -14.47 -13.65 -20.53
N ARG A 91 -14.67 -12.39 -20.85
CA ARG A 91 -14.21 -11.83 -22.11
C ARG A 91 -12.72 -12.06 -22.15
N LYS A 92 -12.27 -13.03 -22.98
CA LYS A 92 -10.86 -13.30 -23.22
C LYS A 92 -10.19 -11.97 -23.59
N ARG A 93 -8.91 -11.83 -23.31
CA ARG A 93 -8.15 -10.66 -23.75
C ARG A 93 -8.33 -10.52 -25.27
N PHE A 94 -8.48 -9.27 -25.74
CA PHE A 94 -8.69 -9.00 -27.17
C PHE A 94 -7.37 -8.92 -27.96
N TRP A 95 -6.25 -8.81 -27.26
CA TRP A 95 -4.91 -8.77 -27.82
C TRP A 95 -4.25 -10.15 -27.77
N LYS A 96 -3.37 -10.42 -28.71
CA LYS A 96 -2.58 -11.65 -28.80
C LYS A 96 -1.16 -11.41 -28.32
N GLU A 97 -0.55 -10.33 -28.75
CA GLU A 97 0.84 -9.99 -28.50
C GLU A 97 0.95 -8.64 -27.77
N VAL A 98 1.98 -8.52 -26.94
CA VAL A 98 2.33 -7.28 -26.29
C VAL A 98 3.76 -6.92 -26.69
N THR A 99 3.94 -5.74 -27.24
CA THR A 99 5.24 -5.28 -27.78
C THR A 99 5.58 -3.90 -27.23
N VAL A 100 6.88 -3.64 -27.10
CA VAL A 100 7.41 -2.30 -26.79
C VAL A 100 7.93 -1.69 -28.09
N LYS A 101 7.54 -0.46 -28.37
CA LYS A 101 7.97 0.30 -29.56
C LYS A 101 8.48 1.66 -29.13
N GLU A 102 9.49 2.13 -29.83
CA GLU A 102 9.91 3.52 -29.74
C GLU A 102 9.15 4.35 -30.77
N VAL A 103 8.47 5.39 -30.33
CA VAL A 103 7.67 6.29 -31.18
C VAL A 103 7.82 7.70 -30.62
N ASP A 104 8.16 8.64 -31.47
CA ASP A 104 8.29 10.07 -31.14
C ASP A 104 9.22 10.34 -29.94
N GLY A 105 10.33 9.59 -29.81
CA GLY A 105 11.29 9.74 -28.73
C GLY A 105 10.83 9.22 -27.37
N ALA A 106 9.80 8.37 -27.33
CA ALA A 106 9.32 7.72 -26.11
C ALA A 106 9.07 6.22 -26.37
N LEU A 107 9.17 5.41 -25.31
CA LEU A 107 8.77 4.01 -25.38
C LEU A 107 7.26 3.90 -25.14
N GLN A 108 6.61 3.10 -25.98
CA GLN A 108 5.18 2.82 -25.90
C GLN A 108 4.94 1.31 -25.85
N VAL A 109 4.14 0.88 -24.90
CA VAL A 109 3.67 -0.52 -24.83
C VAL A 109 2.43 -0.66 -25.69
N CYS A 110 2.44 -1.60 -26.63
CA CYS A 110 1.36 -1.83 -27.59
C CYS A 110 0.73 -3.21 -27.39
N LEU A 111 -0.59 -3.24 -27.37
CA LEU A 111 -1.40 -4.45 -27.42
C LEU A 111 -1.74 -4.71 -28.91
N ASP A 112 -1.07 -5.66 -29.54
CA ASP A 112 -1.01 -5.84 -30.99
C ASP A 112 -0.51 -4.52 -31.67
N THR A 113 -1.41 -3.77 -32.27
CA THR A 113 -1.11 -2.48 -32.92
C THR A 113 -1.57 -1.26 -32.11
N ARG A 114 -2.22 -1.46 -30.97
CA ARG A 114 -2.86 -0.39 -30.18
C ARG A 114 -1.98 0.00 -28.99
N PRO A 115 -1.49 1.25 -28.90
CA PRO A 115 -0.75 1.68 -27.74
C PRO A 115 -1.63 1.74 -26.49
N LEU A 116 -1.03 1.45 -25.34
CA LEU A 116 -1.68 1.61 -24.04
C LEU A 116 -2.09 3.06 -23.81
N ARG A 117 -3.27 3.22 -23.23
CA ARG A 117 -3.84 4.55 -22.97
C ARG A 117 -4.16 4.70 -21.49
N HIS A 118 -3.95 5.89 -21.01
CA HIS A 118 -4.35 6.29 -19.67
C HIS A 118 -5.87 6.10 -19.47
N PRO A 119 -6.30 5.45 -18.37
CA PRO A 119 -7.71 5.07 -18.19
C PRO A 119 -8.67 6.27 -18.13
N GLN A 120 -8.22 7.40 -17.60
CA GLN A 120 -9.04 8.62 -17.45
C GLN A 120 -8.88 9.56 -18.63
N THR A 121 -7.64 9.99 -18.92
CA THR A 121 -7.38 11.00 -19.96
C THR A 121 -7.44 10.46 -21.39
N LYS A 122 -7.40 9.13 -21.57
CA LYS A 122 -7.34 8.44 -22.88
C LYS A 122 -6.10 8.79 -23.73
N LYS A 123 -5.17 9.59 -23.20
CA LYS A 123 -3.88 9.86 -23.84
C LYS A 123 -3.05 8.57 -23.91
N ILE A 124 -2.17 8.45 -24.89
CA ILE A 124 -1.18 7.38 -24.94
C ILE A 124 -0.26 7.53 -23.75
N ILE A 125 0.18 6.41 -23.18
CA ILE A 125 1.15 6.38 -22.07
C ILE A 125 2.55 6.42 -22.67
N PRO A 126 3.26 7.56 -22.64
CA PRO A 126 4.65 7.65 -23.03
C PRO A 126 5.54 7.23 -21.87
N LEU A 127 6.57 6.45 -22.12
CA LEU A 127 7.59 6.09 -21.14
C LEU A 127 8.93 6.70 -21.56
N PRO A 128 9.71 7.27 -20.64
CA PRO A 128 11.04 7.79 -20.96
C PRO A 128 11.94 6.72 -21.58
N LEU A 129 12.78 7.11 -22.54
CA LEU A 129 13.76 6.20 -23.15
C LEU A 129 14.76 5.64 -22.11
N SER A 130 15.01 6.38 -21.03
CA SER A 130 15.85 5.94 -19.92
C SER A 130 15.24 4.76 -19.11
N LYS A 131 13.97 4.40 -19.34
CA LYS A 131 13.24 3.39 -18.57
C LYS A 131 12.83 2.14 -19.39
N PRO A 132 13.74 1.49 -20.13
CA PRO A 132 13.38 0.32 -20.94
C PRO A 132 12.91 -0.86 -20.08
N ASN A 133 13.52 -1.06 -18.91
CA ASN A 133 13.14 -2.14 -17.99
C ASN A 133 11.68 -1.98 -17.50
N LEU A 134 11.26 -0.74 -17.21
CA LEU A 134 9.87 -0.43 -16.85
C LEU A 134 8.92 -0.75 -18.02
N ALA A 135 9.29 -0.38 -19.26
CA ALA A 135 8.47 -0.65 -20.44
C ALA A 135 8.28 -2.16 -20.65
N PHE A 136 9.37 -2.95 -20.56
CA PHE A 136 9.29 -4.41 -20.67
C PHE A 136 8.51 -5.04 -19.52
N ALA A 137 8.66 -4.54 -18.29
CA ALA A 137 7.90 -5.02 -17.14
C ALA A 137 6.39 -4.76 -17.29
N ILE A 138 6.00 -3.58 -17.81
CA ILE A 138 4.60 -3.30 -18.15
C ILE A 138 4.10 -4.23 -19.27
N ALA A 139 4.92 -4.48 -20.29
CA ALA A 139 4.57 -5.42 -21.34
C ALA A 139 4.31 -6.82 -20.76
N LEU A 140 5.14 -7.28 -19.81
CA LEU A 140 4.96 -8.55 -19.12
C LEU A 140 3.68 -8.57 -18.25
N GLU A 141 3.37 -7.47 -17.54
CA GLU A 141 2.09 -7.35 -16.82
C GLU A 141 0.91 -7.62 -17.75
N TRP A 142 0.88 -6.94 -18.90
CA TRP A 142 -0.23 -7.07 -19.85
C TRP A 142 -0.25 -8.41 -20.58
N ASP A 143 0.91 -9.01 -20.82
CA ASP A 143 0.95 -10.35 -21.42
C ASP A 143 0.49 -11.44 -20.46
N SER A 144 0.70 -11.26 -19.16
CA SER A 144 0.23 -12.17 -18.11
C SER A 144 -1.28 -12.16 -17.90
N LEU A 145 -2.01 -11.16 -18.40
CA LEU A 145 -3.46 -11.08 -18.28
C LEU A 145 -4.15 -12.09 -19.19
N THR A 146 -5.13 -12.80 -18.66
CA THR A 146 -5.93 -13.79 -19.41
C THR A 146 -7.29 -13.26 -19.87
N SER A 147 -7.77 -12.17 -19.26
CA SER A 147 -9.05 -11.55 -19.57
C SER A 147 -9.01 -10.03 -19.50
N THR A 148 -9.85 -9.37 -20.27
CA THR A 148 -9.99 -7.90 -20.23
C THR A 148 -10.46 -7.37 -18.89
N SER A 149 -11.22 -8.15 -18.11
CA SER A 149 -11.67 -7.75 -16.79
C SER A 149 -10.53 -7.68 -15.77
N GLN A 150 -9.41 -8.35 -16.01
CA GLN A 150 -8.23 -8.27 -15.15
C GLN A 150 -7.50 -6.92 -15.30
N ALA A 151 -7.57 -6.30 -16.48
CA ALA A 151 -6.97 -4.99 -16.74
C ALA A 151 -7.59 -3.83 -15.93
N THR A 152 -8.71 -4.06 -15.27
CA THR A 152 -9.31 -3.08 -14.34
C THR A 152 -8.87 -3.27 -12.89
N LYS A 153 -8.10 -4.31 -12.60
CA LYS A 153 -7.65 -4.66 -11.25
C LYS A 153 -6.23 -4.16 -11.03
N GLN A 154 -6.08 -3.11 -10.27
CA GLN A 154 -4.77 -2.47 -10.02
C GLN A 154 -3.71 -3.42 -9.44
N HIS A 155 -4.11 -4.39 -8.62
CA HIS A 155 -3.19 -5.39 -8.06
C HIS A 155 -2.62 -6.37 -9.11
N LEU A 156 -3.21 -6.46 -10.30
CA LEU A 156 -2.68 -7.26 -11.40
C LEU A 156 -1.82 -6.45 -12.38
N ILE A 157 -1.95 -5.12 -12.35
CA ILE A 157 -1.20 -4.20 -13.20
C ILE A 157 -0.62 -3.04 -12.37
N PRO A 158 0.18 -3.33 -11.32
CA PRO A 158 0.69 -2.31 -10.41
C PRO A 158 1.58 -1.28 -11.11
N LEU A 159 2.44 -1.68 -12.04
CA LEU A 159 3.33 -0.77 -12.77
C LEU A 159 2.55 0.18 -13.68
N THR A 160 1.57 -0.34 -14.44
CA THR A 160 0.69 0.51 -15.25
C THR A 160 -0.03 1.54 -14.40
N SER A 161 -0.51 1.14 -13.22
CA SER A 161 -1.16 2.05 -12.27
C SER A 161 -0.22 3.14 -11.75
N LEU A 162 1.03 2.77 -11.43
CA LEU A 162 2.04 3.71 -10.94
C LEU A 162 2.46 4.71 -12.03
N VAL A 163 2.66 4.24 -13.25
CA VAL A 163 2.98 5.13 -14.39
C VAL A 163 1.84 6.11 -14.63
N CYS A 164 0.58 5.66 -14.63
CA CYS A 164 -0.55 6.57 -14.72
C CYS A 164 -0.53 7.62 -13.61
N ARG A 165 -0.18 7.22 -12.39
CA ARG A 165 -0.08 8.14 -11.26
C ARG A 165 1.03 9.18 -11.45
N ALA A 166 2.20 8.77 -11.96
CA ALA A 166 3.30 9.68 -12.28
C ALA A 166 2.88 10.69 -13.35
N LEU A 167 2.23 10.24 -14.42
CA LEU A 167 1.72 11.11 -15.48
C LEU A 167 0.62 12.07 -14.98
N ASP A 168 -0.24 11.63 -14.06
CA ASP A 168 -1.23 12.52 -13.44
C ASP A 168 -0.56 13.63 -12.62
N ILE A 169 0.57 13.33 -11.95
CA ILE A 169 1.36 14.33 -11.23
C ILE A 169 2.03 15.29 -12.22
N GLU A 170 2.64 14.78 -13.29
CA GLU A 170 3.25 15.62 -14.34
C GLU A 170 2.23 16.54 -15.00
N ASP A 171 1.08 16.00 -15.42
CA ASP A 171 -0.01 16.80 -16.00
C ASP A 171 -0.51 17.87 -15.00
N SER A 172 -0.59 17.50 -13.72
CA SER A 172 -0.97 18.40 -12.62
C SER A 172 0.07 19.50 -12.39
N ASP A 173 1.35 19.20 -12.44
CA ASP A 173 2.44 20.17 -12.26
C ASP A 173 2.57 21.12 -13.47
N ALA A 174 2.28 20.62 -14.69
CA ALA A 174 2.29 21.41 -15.92
C ALA A 174 1.09 22.37 -16.02
N ASP A 175 -0.06 21.97 -15.48
CA ASP A 175 -1.26 22.80 -15.45
C ASP A 175 -1.15 23.82 -14.31
N ARG A 176 -0.76 25.05 -14.66
CA ARG A 176 -0.60 26.17 -13.72
C ARG A 176 -1.89 26.59 -12.99
N ALA A 177 -2.97 25.85 -13.16
CA ALA A 177 -4.22 26.07 -12.47
C ALA A 177 -4.12 25.72 -10.96
N PRO A 178 -4.89 26.38 -10.07
CA PRO A 178 -4.89 26.08 -8.63
C PRO A 178 -5.19 24.60 -8.27
N ARG A 179 -5.73 23.85 -9.20
CA ARG A 179 -6.04 22.42 -9.04
C ARG A 179 -4.79 21.52 -9.15
N ALA A 180 -3.78 21.98 -9.88
CA ALA A 180 -2.52 21.26 -10.09
C ALA A 180 -1.69 21.14 -8.80
N LEU A 181 -1.57 22.24 -8.04
CA LEU A 181 -0.88 22.26 -6.76
C LEU A 181 -1.49 21.27 -5.73
N LYS A 182 -2.78 20.97 -5.86
CA LYS A 182 -3.50 20.13 -4.90
C LYS A 182 -3.04 18.66 -4.91
N LEU A 183 -2.61 18.11 -6.04
CA LEU A 183 -2.24 16.67 -6.07
C LEU A 183 -0.91 16.44 -5.36
N ARG A 184 0.10 17.24 -5.66
CA ARG A 184 1.42 17.20 -4.99
C ARG A 184 1.28 17.50 -3.51
N GLU A 185 0.50 18.51 -3.13
CA GLU A 185 0.22 18.84 -1.73
C GLU A 185 -0.50 17.72 -0.98
N GLN A 186 -1.47 17.07 -1.62
CA GLN A 186 -2.20 15.94 -1.03
C GLN A 186 -1.27 14.77 -0.75
N ILE A 187 -0.40 14.43 -1.71
CA ILE A 187 0.59 13.35 -1.55
C ILE A 187 1.58 13.72 -0.43
N THR A 188 2.12 14.93 -0.46
CA THR A 188 3.03 15.43 0.58
C THR A 188 2.37 15.39 1.96
N THR A 189 1.15 15.89 2.09
CA THR A 189 0.40 15.87 3.35
C THR A 189 0.18 14.44 3.84
N THR A 190 -0.12 13.51 2.93
CA THR A 190 -0.31 12.10 3.27
C THR A 190 1.00 11.47 3.72
N ALA A 191 2.09 11.67 2.98
CA ALA A 191 3.41 11.15 3.33
C ALA A 191 3.88 11.69 4.69
N MET A 192 3.68 12.99 4.96
CA MET A 192 4.08 13.63 6.21
C MET A 192 3.30 13.15 7.45
N ARG A 193 2.12 12.55 7.28
CA ARG A 193 1.44 11.87 8.40
C ARG A 193 2.22 10.64 8.87
N TYR A 194 2.86 9.94 7.93
CA TYR A 194 3.68 8.77 8.27
C TYR A 194 5.00 9.12 8.97
N LEU A 195 5.46 10.37 8.91
CA LEU A 195 6.59 10.80 9.74
C LEU A 195 6.25 10.74 11.23
N ASP A 196 5.00 11.06 11.59
CA ASP A 196 4.53 11.06 12.96
C ASP A 196 4.09 9.66 13.46
N THR A 197 3.99 8.68 12.56
CA THR A 197 3.56 7.30 12.85
C THR A 197 4.38 6.26 12.09
N ASP A 198 5.65 6.57 11.86
CA ASP A 198 6.53 5.73 11.05
C ASP A 198 6.76 4.37 11.72
N SER A 199 6.40 3.29 11.03
CA SER A 199 6.52 1.94 11.58
C SER A 199 7.96 1.56 11.93
N LEU A 200 8.95 2.12 11.23
CA LEU A 200 10.37 1.92 11.53
C LEU A 200 10.81 2.57 12.84
N LEU A 201 10.15 3.67 13.23
CA LEU A 201 10.46 4.45 14.43
C LEU A 201 9.54 4.11 15.62
N CYS A 202 8.67 3.12 15.48
CA CYS A 202 7.84 2.60 16.56
C CYS A 202 8.50 1.34 17.15
N TRP A 203 9.02 1.46 18.38
CA TRP A 203 9.73 0.37 19.03
C TRP A 203 8.93 -0.19 20.22
N VAL A 204 8.98 -1.51 20.37
CA VAL A 204 8.41 -2.16 21.56
C VAL A 204 9.15 -1.75 22.83
N PRO A 205 8.53 -1.87 24.02
CA PRO A 205 9.20 -1.63 25.30
C PRO A 205 10.46 -2.49 25.45
N PRO A 206 11.37 -2.12 26.36
CA PRO A 206 12.52 -2.95 26.72
C PRO A 206 12.06 -4.37 27.13
N ALA A 207 12.80 -5.37 26.65
CA ALA A 207 12.45 -6.76 26.91
C ALA A 207 12.53 -7.09 28.40
N GLY A 208 11.50 -7.73 28.92
CA GLY A 208 11.46 -8.30 30.26
C GLY A 208 12.17 -9.66 30.32
N GLU A 209 12.15 -10.26 31.50
CA GLU A 209 12.81 -11.55 31.78
C GLU A 209 12.23 -12.70 30.93
N TYR A 210 10.93 -12.63 30.63
CA TYR A 210 10.20 -13.68 29.89
C TYR A 210 9.98 -13.41 28.43
N ASP A 211 10.47 -12.27 27.92
CA ASP A 211 10.34 -11.95 26.52
C ASP A 211 11.25 -12.82 25.65
N ARG A 212 10.71 -13.28 24.55
CA ARG A 212 11.44 -14.16 23.64
C ARG A 212 12.55 -13.40 22.93
N ARG A 213 13.63 -14.16 22.68
CA ARG A 213 14.80 -13.70 21.93
C ARG A 213 14.97 -14.56 20.69
N ASN A 214 15.65 -14.00 19.67
CA ASN A 214 16.05 -14.77 18.49
C ASN A 214 17.26 -15.67 18.80
N ASP A 215 17.71 -16.44 17.82
CA ASP A 215 18.87 -17.34 17.95
C ASP A 215 20.17 -16.59 18.27
N ALA A 216 20.25 -15.31 17.95
CA ALA A 216 21.38 -14.43 18.31
C ALA A 216 21.24 -13.83 19.74
N GLY A 217 20.19 -14.14 20.47
CA GLY A 217 19.91 -13.59 21.81
C GLY A 217 19.35 -12.18 21.82
N GLU A 218 18.99 -11.61 20.65
CA GLU A 218 18.40 -10.29 20.52
C GLU A 218 16.89 -10.33 20.83
N SER A 219 16.40 -9.31 21.51
CA SER A 219 14.96 -9.04 21.62
C SER A 219 14.41 -8.38 20.35
N LEU A 220 13.08 -8.36 20.18
CA LEU A 220 12.44 -7.61 19.10
C LEU A 220 12.89 -6.15 19.07
N ARG A 221 12.99 -5.52 20.24
CA ARG A 221 13.46 -4.14 20.35
C ARG A 221 14.89 -3.95 19.85
N ASP A 222 15.79 -4.89 20.16
CA ASP A 222 17.19 -4.82 19.71
C ASP A 222 17.25 -4.88 18.16
N VAL A 223 16.46 -5.77 17.57
CA VAL A 223 16.36 -5.89 16.11
C VAL A 223 15.72 -4.66 15.48
N GLN A 224 14.65 -4.11 16.08
CA GLN A 224 14.02 -2.87 15.61
C GLN A 224 15.00 -1.71 15.61
N LYS A 225 15.74 -1.50 16.70
CA LYS A 225 16.75 -0.44 16.81
C LYS A 225 17.84 -0.57 15.77
N ARG A 226 18.48 -1.75 15.69
CA ARG A 226 19.56 -2.00 14.74
C ARG A 226 19.10 -1.75 13.29
N THR A 227 17.89 -2.22 12.95
CA THR A 227 17.30 -2.02 11.62
C THR A 227 16.97 -0.57 11.34
N ALA A 228 16.43 0.14 12.33
CA ALA A 228 16.15 1.57 12.22
C ALA A 228 17.43 2.39 12.09
N ASP A 229 18.45 2.09 12.90
CA ASP A 229 19.74 2.80 12.90
C ASP A 229 20.42 2.73 11.53
N ASP A 230 20.37 1.59 10.83
CA ASP A 230 20.93 1.44 9.49
C ASP A 230 20.22 2.35 8.47
N VAL A 231 18.88 2.36 8.48
CA VAL A 231 18.09 3.19 7.56
C VAL A 231 18.21 4.67 7.91
N VAL A 232 18.11 5.01 9.18
CA VAL A 232 18.18 6.40 9.67
C VAL A 232 19.55 6.99 9.42
N SER A 233 20.64 6.25 9.72
CA SER A 233 22.01 6.71 9.49
C SER A 233 22.26 7.02 8.01
N PHE A 234 21.76 6.16 7.11
CA PHE A 234 21.82 6.44 5.68
C PHE A 234 21.10 7.75 5.32
N MET A 235 19.86 7.91 5.80
CA MET A 235 19.04 9.07 5.47
C MET A 235 19.62 10.39 6.03
N THR A 236 20.08 10.37 7.27
CA THR A 236 20.64 11.57 7.92
C THR A 236 22.04 11.92 7.42
N THR A 237 22.77 10.95 6.89
CA THR A 237 24.09 11.20 6.28
C THR A 237 23.96 11.71 4.84
N HIS A 238 23.11 11.09 4.05
CA HIS A 238 23.11 11.26 2.61
C HIS A 238 21.96 12.11 2.06
N VAL A 239 20.79 12.11 2.71
CA VAL A 239 19.57 12.73 2.17
C VAL A 239 19.13 13.93 2.97
N TRP A 240 19.15 13.82 4.28
CA TRP A 240 18.70 14.85 5.22
C TRP A 240 19.80 15.24 6.21
N PRO A 241 20.95 15.74 5.74
CA PRO A 241 22.06 16.09 6.62
C PRO A 241 21.66 17.19 7.62
N GLY A 242 22.13 17.04 8.84
CA GLY A 242 21.93 18.03 9.91
C GLY A 242 20.64 17.85 10.72
N ILE A 243 19.79 16.86 10.40
CA ILE A 243 18.65 16.49 11.26
C ILE A 243 18.92 15.20 12.02
N ARG A 244 18.20 15.02 13.11
CA ARG A 244 18.18 13.78 13.89
C ARG A 244 16.75 13.27 13.93
N LEU A 245 16.54 12.03 13.46
CA LEU A 245 15.28 11.33 13.58
C LEU A 245 15.25 10.59 14.92
N GLU A 246 14.17 10.80 15.67
CA GLU A 246 13.95 10.16 16.96
C GLU A 246 12.85 9.11 16.86
N PRO A 247 12.84 8.09 17.74
CA PRO A 247 11.75 7.14 17.79
C PRO A 247 10.43 7.85 18.11
N VAL A 248 9.40 7.48 17.35
CA VAL A 248 8.04 8.02 17.51
C VAL A 248 7.34 7.37 18.72
N LEU A 249 7.50 6.05 18.86
CA LEU A 249 7.07 5.29 20.04
C LEU A 249 8.28 4.58 20.63
N ASP A 250 8.47 4.76 21.93
CA ASP A 250 9.56 4.17 22.69
C ASP A 250 9.18 4.01 24.17
N GLU A 251 9.84 3.12 24.90
CA GLU A 251 9.72 2.90 26.34
C GLU A 251 8.29 2.68 26.86
N GLY A 252 7.43 2.06 26.02
CA GLY A 252 6.03 1.78 26.41
C GLY A 252 5.10 3.00 26.33
N ALA A 253 5.53 4.09 25.71
CA ALA A 253 4.67 5.23 25.44
C ALA A 253 3.51 4.81 24.51
N ILE A 254 2.28 5.21 24.89
CA ILE A 254 1.08 4.97 24.07
C ILE A 254 0.86 6.13 23.09
N ILE A 255 1.34 7.32 23.44
CA ILE A 255 1.16 8.53 22.63
C ILE A 255 2.42 8.75 21.81
N PRO A 256 2.29 8.84 20.46
CA PRO A 256 3.41 9.12 19.60
C PRO A 256 4.07 10.47 19.92
N ARG A 257 5.40 10.49 19.94
CA ARG A 257 6.19 11.73 20.07
C ARG A 257 6.32 12.38 18.70
N LYS A 258 6.22 13.69 18.66
CA LYS A 258 6.54 14.45 17.44
C LYS A 258 8.05 14.51 17.26
N GLN A 259 8.48 14.56 16.00
CA GLN A 259 9.87 14.85 15.67
C GLN A 259 10.27 16.26 16.15
N ALA A 260 11.58 16.46 16.38
CA ALA A 260 12.12 17.75 16.78
C ALA A 260 11.82 18.85 15.75
N ASP A 261 11.84 20.11 16.23
CA ASP A 261 11.63 21.28 15.38
C ASP A 261 12.65 21.29 14.22
N GLY A 262 12.21 21.65 13.02
CA GLY A 262 13.01 21.70 11.80
C GLY A 262 13.09 20.38 11.04
N VAL A 263 12.90 19.22 11.68
CA VAL A 263 12.90 17.90 11.00
C VAL A 263 11.78 17.81 9.97
N ARG A 264 10.59 18.23 10.37
CA ARG A 264 9.40 18.20 9.52
C ARG A 264 9.57 19.05 8.27
N GLU A 265 10.13 20.23 8.41
CA GLU A 265 10.35 21.18 7.33
C GLU A 265 11.37 20.65 6.33
N VAL A 266 12.47 20.06 6.81
CA VAL A 266 13.49 19.45 5.95
C VAL A 266 12.92 18.27 5.17
N VAL A 267 12.21 17.35 5.84
CA VAL A 267 11.61 16.18 5.18
C VAL A 267 10.52 16.60 4.21
N GLN A 268 9.66 17.56 4.58
CA GLN A 268 8.61 18.10 3.71
C GLN A 268 9.19 18.79 2.48
N GLY A 269 10.24 19.57 2.64
CA GLY A 269 10.96 20.23 1.56
C GLY A 269 11.52 19.20 0.56
N TRP A 270 12.14 18.14 1.08
CA TRP A 270 12.63 17.03 0.24
C TRP A 270 11.50 16.32 -0.51
N VAL A 271 10.43 15.93 0.17
CA VAL A 271 9.26 15.27 -0.47
C VAL A 271 8.68 16.15 -1.57
N SER A 272 8.52 17.47 -1.30
CA SER A 272 7.96 18.41 -2.28
C SER A 272 8.85 18.63 -3.50
N GLY A 273 10.16 18.43 -3.35
CA GLY A 273 11.16 18.58 -4.42
C GLY A 273 11.33 17.36 -5.32
N LEU A 274 10.67 16.24 -5.02
CA LEU A 274 10.75 15.02 -5.82
C LEU A 274 10.14 15.22 -7.22
N THR A 275 10.69 14.53 -8.21
CA THR A 275 10.07 14.41 -9.54
C THR A 275 8.71 13.71 -9.43
N ALA A 276 7.88 13.81 -10.45
CA ALA A 276 6.58 13.14 -10.47
C ALA A 276 6.69 11.61 -10.34
N TRP A 277 7.73 11.04 -10.95
CA TRP A 277 8.02 9.59 -10.89
C TRP A 277 8.46 9.14 -9.50
N GLU A 278 9.36 9.88 -8.90
CA GLU A 278 9.81 9.64 -7.52
C GLU A 278 8.69 9.82 -6.52
N MET A 279 7.86 10.85 -6.69
CA MET A 279 6.73 11.13 -5.80
C MET A 279 5.66 10.03 -5.89
N ALA A 280 5.33 9.55 -7.09
CA ALA A 280 4.42 8.42 -7.26
C ALA A 280 4.97 7.13 -6.63
N GLY A 281 6.27 6.89 -6.76
CA GLY A 281 6.98 5.80 -6.11
C GLY A 281 6.95 5.93 -4.59
N LEU A 282 7.28 7.10 -4.06
CA LEU A 282 7.25 7.38 -2.62
C LEU A 282 5.86 7.17 -2.03
N GLU A 283 4.81 7.74 -2.67
CA GLU A 283 3.42 7.55 -2.23
C GLU A 283 3.09 6.06 -2.10
N ARG A 284 3.44 5.26 -3.11
CA ARG A 284 3.18 3.82 -3.10
C ARG A 284 3.95 3.11 -2.01
N ALA A 285 5.25 3.38 -1.87
CA ALA A 285 6.10 2.74 -0.87
C ALA A 285 5.66 3.07 0.56
N VAL A 286 5.32 4.33 0.83
CA VAL A 286 4.81 4.77 2.14
C VAL A 286 3.50 4.08 2.48
N LEU A 287 2.56 4.00 1.54
CA LEU A 287 1.27 3.36 1.77
C LEU A 287 1.40 1.84 1.97
N ALA A 288 2.33 1.20 1.29
CA ALA A 288 2.60 -0.23 1.43
C ALA A 288 3.30 -0.55 2.75
N GLY A 289 4.40 0.16 3.05
CA GLY A 289 5.30 -0.14 4.17
C GLY A 289 4.96 0.58 5.48
N LYS A 290 4.05 1.58 5.45
CA LYS A 290 3.71 2.41 6.62
C LYS A 290 4.92 3.16 7.22
N SER A 291 5.99 3.30 6.45
CA SER A 291 7.21 4.01 6.83
C SER A 291 7.61 5.01 5.75
N LEU A 292 7.71 6.28 6.10
CA LEU A 292 8.22 7.31 5.22
C LEU A 292 9.75 7.20 5.10
N VAL A 293 10.43 6.87 6.19
CA VAL A 293 11.90 6.81 6.23
C VAL A 293 12.43 5.66 5.37
N ALA A 294 11.85 4.46 5.50
CA ALA A 294 12.23 3.31 4.67
C ALA A 294 11.86 3.52 3.18
N ALA A 295 10.69 4.12 2.91
CA ALA A 295 10.27 4.46 1.55
C ALA A 295 11.20 5.49 0.90
N ALA A 296 11.61 6.51 1.65
CA ALA A 296 12.53 7.53 1.18
C ALA A 296 13.91 6.95 0.85
N ARG A 297 14.45 6.05 1.69
CA ARG A 297 15.69 5.33 1.39
C ARG A 297 15.58 4.54 0.09
N LEU A 298 14.52 3.75 -0.06
CA LEU A 298 14.30 2.95 -1.28
C LEU A 298 14.26 3.83 -2.53
N VAL A 299 13.51 4.92 -2.51
CA VAL A 299 13.42 5.84 -3.65
C VAL A 299 14.76 6.49 -3.95
N THR A 300 15.47 6.95 -2.93
CA THR A 300 16.77 7.65 -3.11
C THR A 300 17.84 6.74 -3.70
N GLU A 301 17.92 5.49 -3.28
CA GLU A 301 18.94 4.58 -3.79
C GLU A 301 18.68 4.12 -5.23
N TRP A 302 17.43 4.09 -5.67
CA TRP A 302 17.08 3.59 -7.00
C TRP A 302 16.75 4.67 -8.02
N THR A 303 16.60 5.93 -7.59
CA THR A 303 16.28 7.01 -8.52
C THR A 303 17.37 7.24 -9.57
N GLU A 304 16.94 7.62 -10.78
CA GLU A 304 17.80 8.15 -11.84
C GLU A 304 17.84 9.69 -11.84
N GLY A 305 16.94 10.32 -11.05
CA GLY A 305 16.76 11.76 -11.00
C GLY A 305 17.91 12.54 -10.37
N PRO A 306 17.73 13.85 -10.15
CA PRO A 306 18.76 14.74 -9.57
C PRO A 306 19.26 14.31 -8.18
N GLY A 307 18.46 13.50 -7.48
CA GLY A 307 18.83 12.88 -6.19
C GLY A 307 19.75 11.67 -6.30
N ARG A 308 20.08 11.22 -7.51
CA ARG A 308 20.96 10.07 -7.71
C ARG A 308 22.34 10.31 -7.10
N ARG A 309 22.79 9.35 -6.31
CA ARG A 309 24.13 9.32 -5.73
C ARG A 309 24.92 8.14 -6.27
N PRO A 310 25.75 8.35 -7.30
CA PRO A 310 26.51 7.27 -7.95
C PRO A 310 27.55 6.63 -7.04
N ASP A 311 28.03 7.35 -6.03
CA ASP A 311 28.98 6.91 -5.02
C ASP A 311 28.42 5.90 -4.01
N LEU A 312 27.09 5.76 -3.94
CA LEU A 312 26.41 4.77 -3.10
C LEU A 312 26.21 3.42 -3.82
N SER A 313 26.80 3.25 -4.99
CA SER A 313 26.73 2.02 -5.81
C SER A 313 27.58 0.88 -5.25
N GLY A 314 27.58 0.67 -3.93
CA GLY A 314 28.16 -0.52 -3.31
C GLY A 314 27.38 -1.79 -3.65
N ASP A 315 27.99 -2.95 -3.44
CA ASP A 315 27.44 -4.28 -3.82
C ASP A 315 26.12 -4.67 -3.15
N ALA A 316 25.65 -3.92 -2.16
CA ALA A 316 24.40 -4.18 -1.43
C ALA A 316 23.51 -2.94 -1.40
N LYS A 317 22.75 -2.71 -2.49
CA LYS A 317 21.70 -1.71 -2.50
C LYS A 317 20.53 -2.15 -1.64
N PHE A 318 19.91 -1.18 -0.91
CA PHE A 318 18.67 -1.38 -0.22
C PHE A 318 17.55 -1.65 -1.23
N GLY A 319 17.28 -2.93 -1.47
CA GLY A 319 16.35 -3.40 -2.49
C GLY A 319 14.93 -3.58 -1.98
N ALA A 320 14.05 -4.05 -2.87
CA ALA A 320 12.64 -4.32 -2.53
C ALA A 320 12.49 -5.38 -1.43
N ASP A 321 13.34 -6.42 -1.43
CA ASP A 321 13.31 -7.50 -0.43
C ASP A 321 13.76 -7.00 0.95
N GLU A 322 14.76 -6.13 0.99
CA GLU A 322 15.23 -5.52 2.22
C GLU A 322 14.23 -4.52 2.77
N ALA A 323 13.69 -3.68 1.92
CA ALA A 323 12.64 -2.75 2.30
C ALA A 323 11.41 -3.51 2.84
N ALA A 324 11.00 -4.61 2.20
CA ALA A 324 9.89 -5.44 2.67
C ALA A 324 10.20 -6.04 4.04
N ARG A 325 11.39 -6.60 4.26
CA ARG A 325 11.82 -7.12 5.58
C ARG A 325 11.80 -6.04 6.67
N VAL A 326 12.29 -4.85 6.35
CA VAL A 326 12.34 -3.73 7.29
C VAL A 326 10.95 -3.30 7.74
N VAL A 327 10.00 -3.18 6.80
CA VAL A 327 8.64 -2.73 7.12
C VAL A 327 7.74 -3.84 7.68
N SER A 328 8.09 -5.10 7.49
CA SER A 328 7.36 -6.27 8.00
C SER A 328 7.98 -6.87 9.27
N LEU A 329 9.04 -6.28 9.80
CA LEU A 329 9.88 -6.86 10.86
C LEU A 329 9.09 -7.36 12.07
N GLU A 330 8.12 -6.58 12.55
CA GLU A 330 7.31 -6.97 13.70
C GLU A 330 6.38 -8.14 13.37
N VAL A 331 5.76 -8.11 12.18
CA VAL A 331 4.88 -9.20 11.72
C VAL A 331 5.68 -10.49 11.54
N ASP A 332 6.87 -10.39 10.95
CA ASP A 332 7.78 -11.53 10.74
C ASP A 332 8.25 -12.09 12.09
N TRP A 333 8.58 -11.22 13.06
CA TRP A 333 8.91 -11.62 14.42
C TRP A 333 7.75 -12.38 15.09
N GLN A 334 6.54 -11.85 14.99
CA GLN A 334 5.35 -12.49 15.53
C GLN A 334 5.06 -13.83 14.84
N ALA A 335 5.19 -13.89 13.52
CA ALA A 335 5.02 -15.12 12.76
C ALA A 335 6.04 -16.21 13.13
N MET A 336 7.31 -15.83 13.40
CA MET A 336 8.31 -16.76 13.90
C MET A 336 7.96 -17.31 15.31
N GLN A 337 7.34 -16.48 16.15
CA GLN A 337 7.03 -16.87 17.53
C GLN A 337 5.74 -17.71 17.65
N TRP A 338 4.71 -17.37 16.89
CA TRP A 338 3.37 -17.96 17.01
C TRP A 338 2.88 -18.71 15.79
N GLY A 339 3.68 -18.76 14.74
CA GLY A 339 3.33 -19.35 13.45
C GLY A 339 2.60 -18.39 12.53
N GLU A 340 2.68 -18.69 11.24
CA GLU A 340 1.99 -17.94 10.20
C GLU A 340 0.50 -18.26 10.17
N VAL A 341 -0.33 -17.23 9.98
CA VAL A 341 -1.73 -17.39 9.63
C VAL A 341 -1.83 -17.52 8.11
N GLU A 342 -2.28 -18.71 7.65
CA GLU A 342 -2.47 -18.99 6.22
C GLU A 342 -3.39 -17.97 5.53
N ASP A 343 -3.11 -17.70 4.27
CA ASP A 343 -3.86 -16.76 3.43
C ASP A 343 -3.90 -15.31 3.97
N THR A 344 -3.06 -14.97 4.95
CA THR A 344 -2.97 -13.64 5.54
C THR A 344 -1.54 -13.13 5.53
N HIS A 345 -0.63 -13.74 6.28
CA HIS A 345 0.75 -13.25 6.39
C HIS A 345 1.51 -13.44 5.09
N ASP A 346 1.42 -14.60 4.47
CA ASP A 346 2.05 -14.92 3.19
C ASP A 346 1.54 -14.02 2.05
N VAL A 347 0.23 -13.78 1.98
CA VAL A 347 -0.36 -12.88 0.99
C VAL A 347 0.08 -11.44 1.20
N ASN A 348 0.09 -10.97 2.46
CA ASN A 348 0.51 -9.62 2.79
C ASN A 348 2.00 -9.40 2.49
N HIS A 349 2.85 -10.35 2.84
CA HIS A 349 4.28 -10.29 2.59
C HIS A 349 4.60 -10.18 1.09
N GLU A 350 3.99 -11.05 0.28
CA GLU A 350 4.14 -11.00 -1.18
C GLU A 350 3.54 -9.73 -1.79
N ASP A 351 2.46 -9.19 -1.24
CA ASP A 351 1.86 -7.95 -1.73
C ASP A 351 2.75 -6.74 -1.44
N VAL A 352 3.30 -6.63 -0.23
CA VAL A 352 4.25 -5.57 0.14
C VAL A 352 5.50 -5.63 -0.74
N ARG A 353 6.10 -6.82 -0.87
CA ARG A 353 7.28 -7.05 -1.72
C ARG A 353 7.03 -6.63 -3.17
N ARG A 354 5.91 -7.04 -3.74
CA ARG A 354 5.52 -6.68 -5.11
C ARG A 354 5.30 -5.17 -5.27
N GLN A 355 4.66 -4.51 -4.30
CA GLN A 355 4.45 -3.07 -4.34
C GLN A 355 5.78 -2.32 -4.28
N LEU A 356 6.70 -2.70 -3.39
CA LEU A 356 8.02 -2.08 -3.29
C LEU A 356 8.89 -2.38 -4.52
N GLY A 357 8.84 -3.59 -5.06
CA GLY A 357 9.49 -3.94 -6.34
C GLY A 357 8.98 -3.12 -7.52
N SER A 358 7.68 -2.83 -7.53
CA SER A 358 7.09 -1.93 -8.53
C SER A 358 7.62 -0.50 -8.42
N VAL A 359 7.89 -0.03 -7.20
CA VAL A 359 8.51 1.29 -6.96
C VAL A 359 9.93 1.32 -7.51
N VAL A 360 10.74 0.30 -7.23
CA VAL A 360 12.10 0.20 -7.76
C VAL A 360 12.10 0.30 -9.28
N LEU A 361 11.23 -0.47 -9.96
CA LEU A 361 11.12 -0.42 -11.42
C LEU A 361 10.64 0.93 -11.96
N LEU A 362 9.77 1.62 -11.21
CA LEU A 362 9.26 2.93 -11.60
C LEU A 362 10.34 4.01 -11.54
N VAL A 363 11.11 4.05 -10.45
CA VAL A 363 12.07 5.14 -10.19
C VAL A 363 13.43 4.89 -10.86
N SER A 364 13.80 3.63 -11.09
CA SER A 364 15.06 3.29 -11.74
C SER A 364 15.05 3.58 -13.24
N GLY A 365 16.24 3.82 -13.77
CA GLY A 365 16.49 4.00 -15.20
C GLY A 365 17.89 3.54 -15.57
N THR A 366 18.25 3.68 -16.86
CA THR A 366 19.58 3.33 -17.38
C THR A 366 20.67 4.31 -16.94
N GLY A 367 20.27 5.46 -16.38
CA GLY A 367 21.17 6.55 -16.03
C GLY A 367 21.69 7.34 -17.25
N GLU A 368 21.32 6.95 -18.43
CA GLU A 368 21.56 7.74 -19.63
C GLU A 368 20.49 8.85 -19.70
N THR A 369 20.83 10.02 -19.20
CA THR A 369 20.06 11.23 -19.54
C THR A 369 20.23 11.40 -21.04
N ALA A 370 19.14 11.37 -21.79
CA ALA A 370 19.14 11.81 -23.17
C ALA A 370 19.71 13.25 -23.19
N HIS A 371 20.97 13.37 -23.59
CA HIS A 371 21.52 14.67 -23.95
C HIS A 371 20.76 15.15 -25.18
N MET A 372 19.74 15.97 -24.99
CA MET A 372 19.21 16.88 -25.99
C MET A 372 19.79 18.26 -25.76
#